data_4b2d69516a1b1a2dba39cbb33e47ba97
#
_entry.id   4b2d69516a1b1a2dba39cbb33e47ba97
#
_cell.length_a   1.000
_cell.length_b   1.000
_cell.length_c   1.000
_cell.angle_alpha   90.00
_cell.angle_beta   90.00
_cell.angle_gamma   90.00
#
_symmetry.space_group_name_H-M   'P 1'
#
loop_
_entity.id
_entity.type
_entity.pdbx_description
1 polymer ?
#
loop_
_entity_poly.entity_id
_entity_poly.type
_entity_poly.pdbx_seq_one_letter_code
_entity_poly.pdbx_strand_id
1 'polypeptide(L)'
;MDRRAFLAAGSLAAAAGALPASPAANASASASTRLFTRVDFNHDGLGLDPHEYAHLLEEAVQGDALTPDYYSRGGFVEALEADFAKRLGKETAMFVPTGTLANHLAVRRLAGDDRRVLVQADSHLFNDSGDCAEVLSGLNLVPLAEGRATLTLDEIEAWVERSATGRVENRVGVIVIEDPVRRHGHEFVDPAELARISRFARDHGIRLHLDGARMFNLPQHTGRSVVEHAALFDTVYLTPVPRFLPTYETDYARAWTIADALFRRLEATGRFRITRPPRGTSRVLMDSPKVDAARFVERLAAESIHLGMPPSGASPFALQINAT
;
A
#
# COMPACT_ATOMS: atom_id res chain seq x y z
N MET A 1 2.74 11.20 21.89
CA MET A 1 1.92 10.79 23.06
C MET A 1 2.30 9.36 23.40
N ASP A 2 2.82 9.13 24.61
CA ASP A 2 3.25 7.78 25.03
C ASP A 2 2.02 6.87 25.18
N ARG A 3 2.11 5.60 24.73
CA ARG A 3 1.06 4.57 24.87
C ARG A 3 0.55 4.39 26.30
N ARG A 4 1.39 4.63 27.30
CA ARG A 4 1.03 4.55 28.72
C ARG A 4 0.15 5.73 29.16
N ALA A 5 0.33 6.90 28.59
CA ALA A 5 -0.52 8.08 28.86
C ALA A 5 -1.92 7.92 28.29
N PHE A 6 -2.07 7.21 27.14
CA PHE A 6 -3.37 6.92 26.55
C PHE A 6 -4.20 5.94 27.38
N LEU A 7 -3.57 4.92 27.96
CA LEU A 7 -4.26 3.93 28.81
C LEU A 7 -4.62 4.49 30.20
N ALA A 8 -3.86 5.47 30.72
CA ALA A 8 -4.18 6.13 31.98
C ALA A 8 -5.36 7.13 31.86
N ALA A 9 -5.60 7.70 30.68
CA ALA A 9 -6.73 8.61 30.44
C ALA A 9 -8.08 7.88 30.31
N GLY A 10 -8.06 6.58 30.02
CA GLY A 10 -9.29 5.76 29.87
C GLY A 10 -9.93 5.28 31.19
N SER A 11 -9.25 5.40 32.32
CA SER A 11 -9.72 4.87 33.62
C SER A 11 -10.36 5.92 34.56
N LEU A 12 -10.51 7.17 34.14
CA LEU A 12 -11.04 8.26 34.98
C LEU A 12 -12.43 8.79 34.57
N ALA A 13 -13.15 8.11 33.71
CA ALA A 13 -14.48 8.54 33.23
C ALA A 13 -15.66 7.73 33.80
N ALA A 14 -15.58 7.35 35.08
CA ALA A 14 -16.70 6.74 35.81
C ALA A 14 -17.10 7.60 37.02
N ALA A 15 -17.39 8.88 36.81
CA ALA A 15 -18.11 9.70 37.80
C ALA A 15 -19.32 10.32 37.07
N ALA A 16 -20.49 9.70 37.29
CA ALA A 16 -21.78 10.19 36.81
C ALA A 16 -22.11 11.54 37.45
N GLY A 17 -21.91 12.61 36.71
CA GLY A 17 -22.48 13.94 37.00
C GLY A 17 -23.46 14.28 35.89
N ALA A 18 -24.74 14.48 36.22
CA ALA A 18 -25.76 14.88 35.27
C ALA A 18 -25.37 16.21 34.61
N LEU A 19 -25.15 16.20 33.32
CA LEU A 19 -25.00 17.40 32.51
C LEU A 19 -26.37 17.98 32.23
N PRO A 20 -26.55 19.33 32.31
CA PRO A 20 -27.80 19.97 31.91
C PRO A 20 -28.03 19.80 30.40
N ALA A 21 -29.25 19.47 30.02
CA ALA A 21 -29.67 19.37 28.63
C ALA A 21 -29.42 20.70 27.89
N SER A 22 -28.51 20.70 26.92
CA SER A 22 -28.36 21.78 25.99
C SER A 22 -29.59 21.85 25.07
N PRO A 23 -30.06 23.06 24.74
CA PRO A 23 -31.19 23.21 23.81
C PRO A 23 -30.82 22.63 22.46
N ALA A 24 -31.76 21.90 21.86
CA ALA A 24 -31.65 21.32 20.55
C ALA A 24 -31.18 22.37 19.54
N ALA A 25 -29.97 22.22 19.06
CA ALA A 25 -29.49 22.97 17.91
C ALA A 25 -30.33 22.57 16.71
N ASN A 26 -31.00 23.52 16.11
CA ASN A 26 -31.70 23.36 14.86
C ASN A 26 -30.79 22.67 13.86
N ALA A 27 -31.23 21.55 13.30
CA ALA A 27 -30.61 20.93 12.17
C ALA A 27 -30.61 21.90 10.99
N SER A 28 -29.54 22.67 10.86
CA SER A 28 -29.26 23.39 9.62
C SER A 28 -28.99 22.30 8.55
N ALA A 29 -29.65 22.48 7.41
CA ALA A 29 -29.44 21.65 6.24
C ALA A 29 -27.93 21.34 6.07
N SER A 30 -27.53 20.10 6.08
CA SER A 30 -26.15 19.69 5.93
C SER A 30 -25.62 20.19 4.60
N ALA A 31 -24.79 21.22 4.62
CA ALA A 31 -23.95 21.52 3.49
C ALA A 31 -23.18 20.20 3.20
N SER A 32 -23.31 19.67 1.98
CA SER A 32 -22.59 18.47 1.58
C SER A 32 -21.11 18.69 1.88
N THR A 33 -20.55 17.90 2.80
CA THR A 33 -19.13 18.00 3.15
C THR A 33 -18.34 17.69 1.89
N ARG A 34 -17.58 18.66 1.39
CA ARG A 34 -16.66 18.42 0.29
C ARG A 34 -15.52 17.56 0.84
N LEU A 35 -15.34 16.37 0.25
CA LEU A 35 -14.18 15.53 0.47
C LEU A 35 -13.01 16.00 -0.40
N PHE A 36 -11.79 15.68 0.03
CA PHE A 36 -10.57 15.99 -0.72
C PHE A 36 -10.41 17.50 -0.99
N THR A 37 -10.54 18.28 0.08
CA THR A 37 -10.43 19.75 0.00
C THR A 37 -8.99 20.25 -0.20
N ARG A 38 -8.00 19.32 -0.13
CA ARG A 38 -6.58 19.61 -0.31
C ARG A 38 -5.97 18.75 -1.41
N VAL A 39 -4.89 19.23 -2.05
CA VAL A 39 -4.03 18.44 -2.91
C VAL A 39 -2.94 17.82 -2.06
N ASP A 40 -2.84 16.50 -2.03
CA ASP A 40 -1.87 15.78 -1.20
C ASP A 40 -0.90 14.95 -2.05
N PHE A 41 0.38 15.36 -2.05
CA PHE A 41 1.47 14.67 -2.73
C PHE A 41 2.30 13.77 -1.79
N ASN A 42 1.86 13.56 -0.53
CA ASN A 42 2.63 12.80 0.46
C ASN A 42 2.17 11.35 0.63
N HIS A 43 0.87 11.11 0.47
CA HIS A 43 0.26 9.84 0.88
C HIS A 43 -0.10 8.96 -0.32
N ASP A 44 0.05 7.67 -0.12
CA ASP A 44 -0.40 6.64 -1.09
C ASP A 44 -1.90 6.39 -1.00
N GLY A 45 -2.53 6.79 0.11
CA GLY A 45 -3.94 6.56 0.40
C GLY A 45 -4.81 7.78 0.13
N LEU A 46 -6.00 7.78 0.71
CA LEU A 46 -7.00 8.82 0.48
C LEU A 46 -6.61 10.21 1.00
N GLY A 47 -5.63 10.31 1.89
CA GLY A 47 -5.21 11.59 2.46
C GLY A 47 -6.31 12.35 3.21
N LEU A 48 -7.36 11.67 3.66
CA LEU A 48 -8.49 12.25 4.38
C LEU A 48 -8.08 12.78 5.74
N ASP A 49 -8.62 13.93 6.11
CA ASP A 49 -8.54 14.36 7.50
C ASP A 49 -9.56 13.60 8.38
N PRO A 50 -9.46 13.69 9.73
CA PRO A 50 -10.35 12.96 10.62
C PRO A 50 -11.84 13.30 10.43
N HIS A 51 -12.20 14.52 10.05
CA HIS A 51 -13.58 14.92 9.83
C HIS A 51 -14.12 14.37 8.52
N GLU A 52 -13.33 14.41 7.45
CA GLU A 52 -13.65 13.79 6.17
C GLU A 52 -13.84 12.27 6.33
N TYR A 53 -12.97 11.62 7.11
CA TYR A 53 -13.07 10.18 7.37
C TYR A 53 -14.33 9.83 8.17
N ALA A 54 -14.64 10.60 9.23
CA ALA A 54 -15.85 10.40 10.02
C ALA A 54 -17.11 10.59 9.18
N HIS A 55 -17.11 11.60 8.29
CA HIS A 55 -18.23 11.82 7.37
C HIS A 55 -18.42 10.66 6.38
N LEU A 56 -17.33 10.11 5.83
CA LEU A 56 -17.41 8.92 4.98
C LEU A 56 -17.95 7.70 5.70
N LEU A 57 -17.60 7.51 6.98
CA LEU A 57 -18.16 6.44 7.80
C LEU A 57 -19.65 6.65 8.05
N GLU A 58 -20.08 7.90 8.36
CA GLU A 58 -21.48 8.21 8.53
C GLU A 58 -22.28 7.94 7.25
N GLU A 59 -21.78 8.39 6.09
CA GLU A 59 -22.42 8.08 4.80
C GLU A 59 -22.49 6.58 4.52
N ALA A 60 -21.45 5.82 4.87
CA ALA A 60 -21.41 4.38 4.64
C ALA A 60 -22.44 3.61 5.48
N VAL A 61 -22.82 4.13 6.65
CA VAL A 61 -23.83 3.51 7.53
C VAL A 61 -25.23 4.10 7.34
N GLN A 62 -25.37 5.17 6.55
CA GLN A 62 -26.69 5.70 6.20
C GLN A 62 -27.41 4.77 5.22
N GLY A 63 -28.56 4.28 5.64
CA GLY A 63 -29.35 3.31 4.91
C GLY A 63 -29.13 1.88 5.40
N ASP A 64 -30.04 0.99 5.07
CA ASP A 64 -30.07 -0.41 5.53
C ASP A 64 -29.06 -1.31 4.77
N ALA A 65 -28.03 -0.72 4.15
CA ALA A 65 -27.12 -1.44 3.28
C ALA A 65 -26.05 -2.27 4.01
N LEU A 66 -25.77 -1.96 5.29
CA LEU A 66 -24.77 -2.68 6.06
C LEU A 66 -25.42 -3.75 6.94
N THR A 67 -25.28 -5.00 6.55
CA THR A 67 -25.62 -6.14 7.41
C THR A 67 -24.45 -6.42 8.33
N PRO A 68 -24.60 -6.33 9.67
CA PRO A 68 -23.53 -6.65 10.60
C PRO A 68 -23.03 -8.09 10.43
N ASP A 69 -21.73 -8.28 10.57
CA ASP A 69 -21.14 -9.61 10.68
C ASP A 69 -21.11 -10.09 12.14
N TYR A 70 -20.82 -11.38 12.33
CA TYR A 70 -20.57 -11.98 13.63
C TYR A 70 -19.23 -12.69 13.62
N TYR A 71 -18.20 -12.13 14.27
CA TYR A 71 -16.82 -12.63 14.23
C TYR A 71 -16.29 -12.78 12.80
N SER A 72 -16.48 -11.77 11.98
CA SER A 72 -16.13 -11.76 10.55
C SER A 72 -16.78 -12.86 9.73
N ARG A 73 -17.94 -13.37 10.16
CA ARG A 73 -18.75 -14.34 9.44
C ARG A 73 -20.11 -13.74 9.07
N GLY A 74 -20.51 -13.97 7.84
CA GLY A 74 -21.72 -13.37 7.29
C GLY A 74 -21.58 -11.86 7.09
N GLY A 75 -22.68 -11.22 6.76
CA GLY A 75 -22.79 -9.78 6.68
C GLY A 75 -21.82 -9.11 5.72
N PHE A 76 -21.34 -7.92 6.12
CA PHE A 76 -20.52 -7.07 5.27
C PHE A 76 -19.12 -7.63 5.00
N VAL A 77 -18.50 -8.28 5.98
CA VAL A 77 -17.13 -8.80 5.82
C VAL A 77 -17.11 -9.96 4.82
N GLU A 78 -18.03 -10.91 4.91
CA GLU A 78 -18.09 -12.02 3.95
C GLU A 78 -18.41 -11.53 2.53
N ALA A 79 -19.29 -10.54 2.39
CA ALA A 79 -19.58 -9.93 1.09
C ALA A 79 -18.35 -9.22 0.50
N LEU A 80 -17.56 -8.53 1.34
CA LEU A 80 -16.31 -7.90 0.97
C LEU A 80 -15.28 -8.93 0.49
N GLU A 81 -15.09 -10.01 1.25
CA GLU A 81 -14.16 -11.09 0.92
C GLU A 81 -14.54 -11.75 -0.42
N ALA A 82 -15.83 -12.02 -0.64
CA ALA A 82 -16.33 -12.58 -1.89
C ALA A 82 -16.08 -11.65 -3.10
N ASP A 83 -16.30 -10.33 -2.93
CA ASP A 83 -16.03 -9.33 -3.98
C ASP A 83 -14.55 -9.30 -4.34
N PHE A 84 -13.65 -9.29 -3.34
CA PHE A 84 -12.20 -9.28 -3.59
C PHE A 84 -11.71 -10.59 -4.20
N ALA A 85 -12.19 -11.74 -3.77
CA ALA A 85 -11.88 -13.02 -4.39
C ALA A 85 -12.21 -12.99 -5.89
N LYS A 86 -13.41 -12.52 -6.23
CA LYS A 86 -13.85 -12.38 -7.62
C LYS A 86 -13.00 -11.40 -8.42
N ARG A 87 -12.69 -10.21 -7.87
CA ARG A 87 -11.89 -9.17 -8.54
C ARG A 87 -10.47 -9.62 -8.86
N LEU A 88 -9.92 -10.49 -8.03
CA LEU A 88 -8.56 -11.01 -8.18
C LEU A 88 -8.50 -12.36 -8.91
N GLY A 89 -9.64 -12.97 -9.23
CA GLY A 89 -9.69 -14.31 -9.78
C GLY A 89 -9.13 -15.36 -8.83
N LYS A 90 -9.32 -15.19 -7.52
CA LYS A 90 -8.89 -16.11 -6.45
C LYS A 90 -10.08 -16.91 -5.92
N GLU A 91 -9.79 -18.08 -5.34
CA GLU A 91 -10.83 -18.95 -4.76
C GLU A 91 -11.51 -18.29 -3.55
N THR A 92 -10.73 -17.56 -2.75
CA THR A 92 -11.19 -16.92 -1.52
C THR A 92 -10.36 -15.69 -1.20
N ALA A 93 -10.91 -14.82 -0.35
CA ALA A 93 -10.18 -13.74 0.30
C ALA A 93 -10.44 -13.77 1.80
N MET A 94 -9.61 -13.10 2.58
CA MET A 94 -9.76 -12.95 4.02
C MET A 94 -9.44 -11.51 4.42
N PHE A 95 -10.36 -10.88 5.13
CA PHE A 95 -10.11 -9.57 5.72
C PHE A 95 -9.23 -9.69 6.96
N VAL A 96 -8.22 -8.84 7.04
CA VAL A 96 -7.33 -8.71 8.20
C VAL A 96 -7.08 -7.24 8.52
N PRO A 97 -6.90 -6.86 9.80
CA PRO A 97 -6.89 -5.46 10.22
C PRO A 97 -5.63 -4.69 9.83
N THR A 98 -4.53 -5.36 9.45
CA THR A 98 -3.28 -4.69 9.04
C THR A 98 -2.58 -5.44 7.93
N GLY A 99 -1.82 -4.71 7.08
CA GLY A 99 -1.02 -5.29 6.03
C GLY A 99 0.13 -6.15 6.54
N THR A 100 0.78 -5.73 7.62
CA THR A 100 1.83 -6.53 8.27
C THR A 100 1.30 -7.90 8.68
N LEU A 101 0.10 -7.96 9.28
CA LEU A 101 -0.52 -9.22 9.65
C LEU A 101 -0.89 -10.06 8.41
N ALA A 102 -1.42 -9.43 7.36
CA ALA A 102 -1.78 -10.12 6.11
C ALA A 102 -0.56 -10.80 5.47
N ASN A 103 0.51 -10.04 5.23
CA ASN A 103 1.75 -10.56 4.65
C ASN A 103 2.34 -11.67 5.54
N HIS A 104 2.41 -11.44 6.86
CA HIS A 104 2.95 -12.44 7.79
C HIS A 104 2.15 -13.76 7.76
N LEU A 105 0.83 -13.72 7.85
CA LEU A 105 -0.02 -14.92 7.83
C LEU A 105 0.07 -15.66 6.49
N ALA A 106 0.03 -14.94 5.37
CA ALA A 106 0.15 -15.52 4.05
C ALA A 106 1.50 -16.24 3.88
N VAL A 107 2.60 -15.56 4.17
CA VAL A 107 3.96 -16.11 4.04
C VAL A 107 4.17 -17.28 4.98
N ARG A 108 3.74 -17.17 6.26
CA ARG A 108 3.82 -18.29 7.22
C ARG A 108 3.04 -19.51 6.74
N ARG A 109 1.84 -19.30 6.19
CA ARG A 109 0.99 -20.40 5.70
C ARG A 109 1.59 -21.09 4.47
N LEU A 110 2.14 -20.28 3.54
CA LEU A 110 2.76 -20.80 2.32
C LEU A 110 4.08 -21.53 2.59
N ALA A 111 4.90 -21.03 3.52
CA ALA A 111 6.19 -21.63 3.85
C ALA A 111 6.07 -23.04 4.42
N GLY A 112 5.01 -23.34 5.16
CA GLY A 112 4.85 -24.65 5.79
C GLY A 112 6.04 -24.98 6.67
N ASP A 113 6.75 -26.08 6.35
CA ASP A 113 7.96 -26.52 7.04
C ASP A 113 9.25 -25.99 6.40
N ASP A 114 9.18 -25.48 5.16
CA ASP A 114 10.30 -24.92 4.40
C ASP A 114 10.46 -23.42 4.74
N ARG A 115 11.20 -23.13 5.81
CA ARG A 115 11.23 -21.82 6.46
C ARG A 115 12.10 -20.76 5.78
N ARG A 116 12.77 -21.06 4.67
CA ARG A 116 13.56 -20.07 3.92
C ARG A 116 12.67 -19.31 2.95
N VAL A 117 12.68 -17.98 3.05
CA VAL A 117 11.83 -17.08 2.27
C VAL A 117 12.72 -16.08 1.53
N LEU A 118 12.65 -16.05 0.21
CA LEU A 118 13.35 -15.05 -0.61
C LEU A 118 12.49 -13.79 -0.73
N VAL A 119 13.11 -12.62 -0.53
CA VAL A 119 12.43 -11.31 -0.56
C VAL A 119 13.28 -10.29 -1.29
N GLN A 120 12.67 -9.20 -1.80
CA GLN A 120 13.48 -8.05 -2.22
C GLN A 120 14.09 -7.37 -1.00
N ALA A 121 15.35 -6.95 -1.11
CA ALA A 121 16.06 -6.22 -0.05
C ALA A 121 15.33 -4.93 0.36
N ASP A 122 14.65 -4.27 -0.61
CA ASP A 122 13.89 -3.05 -0.38
C ASP A 122 12.38 -3.32 -0.08
N SER A 123 11.97 -4.59 0.17
CA SER A 123 10.57 -4.91 0.45
C SER A 123 10.10 -4.44 1.83
N HIS A 124 8.80 -4.19 1.93
CA HIS A 124 8.12 -3.89 3.18
C HIS A 124 8.26 -5.02 4.21
N LEU A 125 8.12 -6.27 3.79
CA LEU A 125 8.22 -7.42 4.69
C LEU A 125 9.59 -7.48 5.36
N PHE A 126 10.66 -7.17 4.65
CA PHE A 126 12.02 -7.22 5.18
C PHE A 126 12.35 -5.99 6.04
N ASN A 127 11.91 -4.77 5.65
CA ASN A 127 12.37 -3.54 6.28
C ASN A 127 11.37 -2.88 7.25
N ASP A 128 10.07 -3.13 7.09
CA ASP A 128 9.03 -2.32 7.75
C ASP A 128 8.08 -3.15 8.63
N SER A 129 8.34 -4.45 8.78
CA SER A 129 7.47 -5.39 9.52
C SER A 129 7.96 -5.71 10.94
N GLY A 130 9.06 -5.11 11.40
CA GLY A 130 9.62 -5.31 12.73
C GLY A 130 10.02 -6.77 12.99
N ASP A 131 10.65 -7.41 11.99
CA ASP A 131 11.13 -8.79 12.02
C ASP A 131 10.05 -9.82 12.43
N CYS A 132 8.77 -9.51 12.16
CA CYS A 132 7.67 -10.35 12.62
C CYS A 132 7.71 -11.77 12.03
N ALA A 133 8.21 -11.93 10.80
CA ALA A 133 8.33 -13.23 10.14
C ALA A 133 9.34 -14.14 10.86
N GLU A 134 10.46 -13.59 11.27
CA GLU A 134 11.52 -14.28 12.00
C GLU A 134 11.11 -14.56 13.44
N VAL A 135 10.69 -13.51 14.15
CA VAL A 135 10.44 -13.56 15.61
C VAL A 135 9.21 -14.40 15.95
N LEU A 136 8.11 -14.26 15.20
CA LEU A 136 6.85 -14.92 15.52
C LEU A 136 6.69 -16.28 14.83
N SER A 137 7.34 -16.50 13.70
CA SER A 137 7.15 -17.71 12.89
C SER A 137 8.42 -18.49 12.61
N GLY A 138 9.58 -18.01 13.04
CA GLY A 138 10.87 -18.67 12.82
C GLY A 138 11.22 -18.81 11.34
N LEU A 139 10.71 -17.91 10.49
CA LEU A 139 11.06 -17.83 9.08
C LEU A 139 12.45 -17.19 8.96
N ASN A 140 13.16 -17.53 7.89
CA ASN A 140 14.46 -16.96 7.57
C ASN A 140 14.33 -16.17 6.29
N LEU A 141 14.27 -14.83 6.38
CA LEU A 141 14.19 -13.95 5.23
C LEU A 141 15.58 -13.79 4.59
N VAL A 142 15.64 -13.99 3.29
CA VAL A 142 16.85 -13.85 2.47
C VAL A 142 16.64 -12.70 1.50
N PRO A 143 17.27 -11.53 1.77
CA PRO A 143 17.13 -10.37 0.90
C PRO A 143 17.95 -10.54 -0.39
N LEU A 144 17.32 -10.28 -1.52
CA LEU A 144 17.88 -10.29 -2.87
C LEU A 144 17.64 -8.95 -3.56
N ALA A 145 18.23 -8.74 -4.72
CA ALA A 145 18.03 -7.56 -5.56
C ALA A 145 18.35 -6.24 -4.84
N GLU A 146 19.44 -6.17 -4.07
CA GLU A 146 19.84 -4.94 -3.40
C GLU A 146 19.95 -3.78 -4.39
N GLY A 147 19.28 -2.65 -4.10
CA GLY A 147 19.23 -1.46 -4.95
C GLY A 147 18.43 -1.63 -6.25
N ARG A 148 17.57 -2.64 -6.36
CA ARG A 148 16.72 -2.90 -7.53
C ARG A 148 15.31 -3.34 -7.12
N ALA A 149 14.31 -2.96 -7.91
CA ALA A 149 12.94 -3.43 -7.70
C ALA A 149 12.76 -4.90 -8.15
N THR A 150 13.45 -5.34 -9.20
CA THR A 150 13.28 -6.66 -9.81
C THR A 150 14.29 -7.66 -9.25
N LEU A 151 13.79 -8.75 -8.65
CA LEU A 151 14.53 -9.99 -8.43
C LEU A 151 14.83 -10.62 -9.79
N THR A 152 16.00 -11.23 -9.96
CA THR A 152 16.30 -12.02 -11.16
C THR A 152 16.09 -13.51 -10.91
N LEU A 153 15.70 -14.23 -11.94
CA LEU A 153 15.59 -15.69 -11.84
C LEU A 153 16.93 -16.33 -11.47
N ASP A 154 18.03 -15.84 -12.02
CA ASP A 154 19.37 -16.36 -11.74
C ASP A 154 19.75 -16.24 -10.25
N GLU A 155 19.38 -15.13 -9.58
CA GLU A 155 19.57 -14.98 -8.12
C GLU A 155 18.74 -16.01 -7.34
N ILE A 156 17.50 -16.24 -7.77
CA ILE A 156 16.59 -17.20 -7.14
C ILE A 156 17.11 -18.63 -7.32
N GLU A 157 17.49 -19.01 -8.54
CA GLU A 157 18.05 -20.34 -8.86
C GLU A 157 19.30 -20.63 -8.02
N ALA A 158 20.22 -19.68 -7.94
CA ALA A 158 21.42 -19.81 -7.13
C ALA A 158 21.12 -20.06 -5.64
N TRP A 159 20.09 -19.41 -5.10
CA TRP A 159 19.67 -19.63 -3.71
C TRP A 159 18.92 -20.94 -3.51
N VAL A 160 18.12 -21.37 -4.46
CA VAL A 160 17.43 -22.68 -4.43
C VAL A 160 18.47 -23.81 -4.43
N GLU A 161 19.45 -23.78 -5.35
CA GLU A 161 20.55 -24.74 -5.41
C GLU A 161 21.38 -24.74 -4.12
N ARG A 162 21.83 -23.57 -3.66
CA ARG A 162 22.57 -23.43 -2.40
C ARG A 162 21.81 -23.99 -1.20
N SER A 163 20.50 -23.84 -1.18
CA SER A 163 19.63 -24.30 -0.09
C SER A 163 19.50 -25.81 -0.05
N ALA A 164 19.58 -26.47 -1.20
CA ALA A 164 19.51 -27.93 -1.34
C ALA A 164 20.82 -28.63 -1.01
N THR A 165 21.98 -27.97 -1.10
CA THR A 165 23.32 -28.57 -0.97
C THR A 165 23.91 -28.48 0.44
N GLY A 166 23.19 -27.97 1.43
CA GLY A 166 23.65 -27.91 2.82
C GLY A 166 23.73 -29.29 3.51
N ARG A 167 24.55 -29.40 4.57
CA ARG A 167 24.59 -30.63 5.42
C ARG A 167 23.21 -30.97 6.00
N VAL A 168 22.40 -29.97 6.26
CA VAL A 168 20.99 -30.07 6.62
C VAL A 168 20.24 -29.36 5.52
N GLU A 169 19.36 -30.09 4.86
CA GLU A 169 18.49 -29.51 3.85
C GLU A 169 17.60 -28.44 4.46
N ASN A 170 17.56 -27.27 3.83
CA ASN A 170 16.74 -26.15 4.27
C ASN A 170 16.17 -25.45 3.04
N ARG A 171 15.08 -25.97 2.53
CA ARG A 171 14.48 -25.57 1.26
C ARG A 171 13.92 -24.15 1.30
N VAL A 172 13.89 -23.51 0.12
CA VAL A 172 13.13 -22.30 -0.11
C VAL A 172 11.66 -22.67 -0.24
N GLY A 173 10.84 -22.20 0.69
CA GLY A 173 9.40 -22.46 0.69
C GLY A 173 8.60 -21.38 -0.04
N VAL A 174 9.06 -20.11 0.04
CA VAL A 174 8.31 -18.98 -0.50
C VAL A 174 9.25 -17.97 -1.15
N ILE A 175 8.79 -17.37 -2.24
CA ILE A 175 9.32 -16.14 -2.79
C ILE A 175 8.24 -15.05 -2.56
N VAL A 176 8.61 -13.95 -1.92
CA VAL A 176 7.75 -12.79 -1.68
C VAL A 176 8.19 -11.67 -2.59
N ILE A 177 7.25 -11.11 -3.32
CA ILE A 177 7.49 -9.98 -4.23
C ILE A 177 6.56 -8.83 -3.83
N GLU A 178 7.13 -7.68 -3.51
CA GLU A 178 6.40 -6.42 -3.43
C GLU A 178 6.34 -5.80 -4.83
N ASP A 179 5.15 -5.47 -5.30
CA ASP A 179 4.98 -4.86 -6.62
C ASP A 179 3.77 -3.90 -6.64
N PRO A 180 4.02 -2.60 -6.84
CA PRO A 180 5.29 -1.85 -6.95
C PRO A 180 6.08 -1.74 -5.65
N VAL A 181 7.42 -1.66 -5.73
CA VAL A 181 8.33 -1.59 -4.57
C VAL A 181 8.39 -0.18 -4.01
N ARG A 182 7.80 0.03 -2.84
CA ARG A 182 7.69 1.36 -2.21
C ARG A 182 9.04 2.03 -1.97
N ARG A 183 9.98 1.31 -1.36
CA ARG A 183 11.29 1.85 -1.02
C ARG A 183 12.15 2.13 -2.25
N HIS A 184 11.87 1.46 -3.38
CA HIS A 184 12.56 1.69 -4.64
C HIS A 184 11.76 2.61 -5.58
N GLY A 185 11.33 3.75 -5.08
CA GLY A 185 10.67 4.79 -5.90
C GLY A 185 9.32 4.38 -6.52
N HIS A 186 8.63 3.38 -5.96
CA HIS A 186 7.40 2.79 -6.50
C HIS A 186 7.59 2.21 -7.90
N GLU A 187 8.77 1.68 -8.18
CA GLU A 187 9.02 0.94 -9.43
C GLU A 187 8.31 -0.41 -9.41
N PHE A 188 7.73 -0.78 -10.56
CA PHE A 188 7.18 -2.11 -10.74
C PHE A 188 8.25 -3.11 -11.20
N VAL A 189 8.04 -4.37 -10.84
CA VAL A 189 8.89 -5.49 -11.22
C VAL A 189 8.78 -5.74 -12.72
N ASP A 190 9.90 -6.09 -13.37
CA ASP A 190 9.90 -6.42 -14.80
C ASP A 190 8.90 -7.55 -15.09
N PRO A 191 7.85 -7.31 -15.91
CA PRO A 191 6.80 -8.30 -16.13
C PRO A 191 7.27 -9.58 -16.82
N ALA A 192 8.33 -9.51 -17.62
CA ALA A 192 8.88 -10.69 -18.29
C ALA A 192 9.64 -11.57 -17.28
N GLU A 193 10.42 -10.92 -16.42
CA GLU A 193 11.14 -11.61 -15.35
C GLU A 193 10.19 -12.20 -14.31
N LEU A 194 9.16 -11.46 -13.90
CA LEU A 194 8.12 -11.97 -13.01
C LEU A 194 7.43 -13.24 -13.57
N ALA A 195 7.14 -13.27 -14.87
CA ALA A 195 6.56 -14.44 -15.51
C ALA A 195 7.52 -15.64 -15.54
N ARG A 196 8.84 -15.41 -15.68
CA ARG A 196 9.88 -16.46 -15.58
C ARG A 196 9.93 -17.02 -14.16
N ILE A 197 9.99 -16.13 -13.15
CA ILE A 197 10.01 -16.50 -11.73
C ILE A 197 8.77 -17.30 -11.35
N SER A 198 7.58 -16.85 -11.77
CA SER A 198 6.32 -17.55 -11.48
C SER A 198 6.27 -18.97 -12.06
N ARG A 199 6.83 -19.18 -13.25
CA ARG A 199 6.93 -20.51 -13.86
C ARG A 199 7.91 -21.40 -13.11
N PHE A 200 9.11 -20.88 -12.85
CA PHE A 200 10.13 -21.57 -12.09
C PHE A 200 9.63 -22.03 -10.70
N ALA A 201 8.99 -21.11 -9.98
CA ALA A 201 8.46 -21.41 -8.66
C ALA A 201 7.45 -22.56 -8.69
N ARG A 202 6.53 -22.56 -9.65
CA ARG A 202 5.57 -23.68 -9.84
C ARG A 202 6.25 -25.01 -10.16
N ASP A 203 7.24 -24.98 -11.05
CA ASP A 203 7.95 -26.18 -11.49
C ASP A 203 8.77 -26.81 -10.34
N HIS A 204 9.17 -26.00 -9.35
CA HIS A 204 9.95 -26.44 -8.18
C HIS A 204 9.13 -26.56 -6.88
N GLY A 205 7.81 -26.38 -6.93
CA GLY A 205 6.95 -26.47 -5.76
C GLY A 205 7.14 -25.33 -4.75
N ILE A 206 7.80 -24.23 -5.16
CA ILE A 206 8.01 -23.04 -4.35
C ILE A 206 6.76 -22.14 -4.48
N ARG A 207 6.30 -21.60 -3.37
CA ARG A 207 5.11 -20.72 -3.34
C ARG A 207 5.47 -19.28 -3.63
N LEU A 208 4.55 -18.56 -4.27
CA LEU A 208 4.67 -17.14 -4.58
C LEU A 208 3.64 -16.31 -3.81
N HIS A 209 4.11 -15.27 -3.11
CA HIS A 209 3.27 -14.27 -2.46
C HIS A 209 3.50 -12.88 -3.05
N LEU A 210 2.43 -12.16 -3.36
CA LEU A 210 2.46 -10.76 -3.76
C LEU A 210 2.11 -9.84 -2.58
N ASP A 211 3.05 -9.01 -2.16
CA ASP A 211 2.69 -7.78 -1.45
C ASP A 211 2.23 -6.74 -2.49
N GLY A 212 0.94 -6.73 -2.72
CA GLY A 212 0.27 -5.91 -3.73
C GLY A 212 -0.37 -4.65 -3.16
N ALA A 213 0.17 -4.07 -2.09
CA ALA A 213 -0.40 -2.88 -1.45
C ALA A 213 -0.75 -1.76 -2.45
N ARG A 214 -0.05 -1.68 -3.58
CA ARG A 214 -0.25 -0.67 -4.64
C ARG A 214 -0.56 -1.28 -6.01
N MET A 215 -0.97 -2.54 -6.07
CA MET A 215 -1.12 -3.26 -7.34
C MET A 215 -2.17 -2.64 -8.27
N PHE A 216 -3.14 -1.91 -7.75
CA PHE A 216 -4.13 -1.22 -8.58
C PHE A 216 -3.55 -0.06 -9.42
N ASN A 217 -2.30 0.33 -9.16
CA ASN A 217 -1.57 1.27 -10.01
C ASN A 217 -0.95 0.59 -11.24
N LEU A 218 -0.72 -0.74 -11.19
CA LEU A 218 0.00 -1.47 -12.24
C LEU A 218 -0.68 -1.46 -13.61
N PRO A 219 -2.01 -1.60 -13.74
CA PRO A 219 -2.67 -1.63 -15.05
C PRO A 219 -2.33 -0.44 -15.94
N GLN A 220 -2.31 0.77 -15.39
CA GLN A 220 -1.98 2.01 -16.11
C GLN A 220 -0.56 2.00 -16.72
N HIS A 221 0.38 1.28 -16.10
CA HIS A 221 1.79 1.31 -16.47
C HIS A 221 2.26 0.06 -17.22
N THR A 222 1.59 -1.07 -17.02
CA THR A 222 1.96 -2.36 -17.58
C THR A 222 1.05 -2.81 -18.73
N GLY A 223 -0.15 -2.22 -18.84
CA GLY A 223 -1.19 -2.65 -19.77
C GLY A 223 -1.81 -4.01 -19.43
N ARG A 224 -1.52 -4.56 -18.24
CA ARG A 224 -2.09 -5.83 -17.73
C ARG A 224 -3.12 -5.55 -16.67
N SER A 225 -4.21 -6.30 -16.67
CA SER A 225 -5.24 -6.20 -15.63
C SER A 225 -4.75 -6.67 -14.27
N VAL A 226 -5.44 -6.25 -13.21
CA VAL A 226 -5.19 -6.70 -11.82
C VAL A 226 -5.29 -8.23 -11.72
N VAL A 227 -6.23 -8.86 -12.43
CA VAL A 227 -6.40 -10.32 -12.47
C VAL A 227 -5.18 -11.01 -13.10
N GLU A 228 -4.63 -10.48 -14.19
CA GLU A 228 -3.44 -11.02 -14.84
C GLU A 228 -2.20 -10.91 -13.95
N HIS A 229 -2.07 -9.83 -13.18
CA HIS A 229 -1.01 -9.72 -12.17
C HIS A 229 -1.22 -10.75 -11.04
N ALA A 230 -2.43 -10.82 -10.48
CA ALA A 230 -2.76 -11.74 -9.38
C ALA A 230 -2.58 -13.22 -9.77
N ALA A 231 -2.82 -13.59 -11.03
CA ALA A 231 -2.71 -14.97 -11.52
C ALA A 231 -1.29 -15.57 -11.44
N LEU A 232 -0.27 -14.72 -11.33
CA LEU A 232 1.12 -15.17 -11.21
C LEU A 232 1.48 -15.68 -9.82
N PHE A 233 0.66 -15.44 -8.80
CA PHE A 233 0.92 -15.69 -7.39
C PHE A 233 -0.07 -16.67 -6.76
N ASP A 234 0.36 -17.41 -5.73
CA ASP A 234 -0.53 -18.25 -4.92
C ASP A 234 -1.42 -17.39 -4.02
N THR A 235 -0.85 -16.37 -3.39
CA THR A 235 -1.57 -15.41 -2.54
C THR A 235 -1.20 -13.98 -2.86
N VAL A 236 -2.15 -13.08 -2.61
CA VAL A 236 -2.01 -11.63 -2.84
C VAL A 236 -2.50 -10.87 -1.62
N TYR A 237 -1.69 -9.95 -1.12
CA TYR A 237 -2.11 -8.93 -0.15
C TYR A 237 -2.38 -7.61 -0.87
N LEU A 238 -3.39 -6.87 -0.39
CA LEU A 238 -3.73 -5.54 -0.90
C LEU A 238 -4.44 -4.67 0.16
N THR A 239 -4.38 -3.34 -0.03
CA THR A 239 -4.96 -2.35 0.88
C THR A 239 -5.85 -1.34 0.16
N PRO A 240 -6.84 -1.76 -0.60
CA PRO A 240 -7.75 -0.82 -1.26
C PRO A 240 -8.80 -0.30 -0.29
N VAL A 241 -9.37 0.86 -0.62
CA VAL A 241 -10.60 1.33 0.01
C VAL A 241 -11.77 0.94 -0.90
N PRO A 242 -12.65 0.02 -0.49
CA PRO A 242 -13.67 -0.59 -1.36
C PRO A 242 -14.58 0.42 -2.06
N ARG A 243 -14.92 1.53 -1.39
CA ARG A 243 -15.77 2.60 -1.93
C ARG A 243 -15.25 3.18 -3.25
N PHE A 244 -13.92 3.32 -3.39
CA PHE A 244 -13.29 3.95 -4.55
C PHE A 244 -12.83 2.96 -5.61
N LEU A 245 -12.88 1.67 -5.32
CA LEU A 245 -12.42 0.63 -6.22
C LEU A 245 -13.12 0.60 -7.59
N PRO A 246 -14.44 0.82 -7.69
CA PRO A 246 -15.13 0.78 -8.99
C PRO A 246 -14.62 1.79 -10.01
N THR A 247 -14.10 2.94 -9.56
CA THR A 247 -13.63 4.03 -10.42
C THR A 247 -12.10 4.20 -10.39
N TYR A 248 -11.40 3.44 -9.53
CA TYR A 248 -9.99 3.66 -9.22
C TYR A 248 -9.10 3.76 -10.46
N GLU A 249 -9.18 2.82 -11.39
CA GLU A 249 -8.34 2.81 -12.59
C GLU A 249 -8.59 4.05 -13.46
N THR A 250 -9.85 4.44 -13.62
CA THR A 250 -10.22 5.65 -14.37
C THR A 250 -9.74 6.92 -13.68
N ASP A 251 -9.93 6.99 -12.36
CA ASP A 251 -9.52 8.16 -11.56
C ASP A 251 -8.00 8.29 -11.51
N TYR A 252 -7.29 7.17 -11.41
CA TYR A 252 -5.83 7.14 -11.45
C TYR A 252 -5.27 7.56 -12.82
N ALA A 253 -5.85 7.09 -13.92
CA ALA A 253 -5.49 7.54 -15.26
C ALA A 253 -5.74 9.04 -15.46
N ARG A 254 -6.85 9.55 -14.92
CA ARG A 254 -7.17 10.99 -14.92
C ARG A 254 -6.15 11.79 -14.10
N ALA A 255 -5.80 11.31 -12.90
CA ALA A 255 -4.79 11.93 -12.05
C ALA A 255 -3.45 12.06 -12.78
N TRP A 256 -3.02 11.04 -13.51
CA TRP A 256 -1.84 11.09 -14.34
C TRP A 256 -1.93 12.10 -15.49
N THR A 257 -3.09 12.20 -16.15
CA THR A 257 -3.32 13.22 -17.20
C THR A 257 -3.16 14.64 -16.64
N ILE A 258 -3.70 14.89 -15.44
CA ILE A 258 -3.58 16.20 -14.75
C ILE A 258 -2.13 16.45 -14.33
N ALA A 259 -1.47 15.43 -13.73
CA ALA A 259 -0.10 15.52 -13.28
C ALA A 259 0.85 15.82 -14.45
N ASP A 260 0.68 15.18 -15.60
CA ASP A 260 1.47 15.42 -16.80
C ASP A 260 1.33 16.86 -17.32
N ALA A 261 0.12 17.39 -17.28
CA ALA A 261 -0.12 18.78 -17.64
C ALA A 261 0.57 19.75 -16.66
N LEU A 262 0.50 19.46 -15.35
CA LEU A 262 1.20 20.22 -14.32
C LEU A 262 2.72 20.17 -14.52
N PHE A 263 3.29 19.00 -14.74
CA PHE A 263 4.73 18.82 -14.90
C PHE A 263 5.28 19.58 -16.09
N ARG A 264 4.62 19.49 -17.26
CA ARG A 264 5.00 20.30 -18.42
C ARG A 264 5.00 21.80 -18.13
N ARG A 265 4.02 22.30 -17.37
CA ARG A 265 3.95 23.72 -16.98
C ARG A 265 5.06 24.11 -16.02
N LEU A 266 5.39 23.25 -15.06
CA LEU A 266 6.49 23.48 -14.12
C LEU A 266 7.84 23.53 -14.85
N GLU A 267 8.11 22.56 -15.71
CA GLU A 267 9.34 22.50 -16.51
C GLU A 267 9.48 23.70 -17.46
N ALA A 268 8.39 24.14 -18.08
CA ALA A 268 8.37 25.34 -18.95
C ALA A 268 8.80 26.62 -18.22
N THR A 269 8.71 26.67 -16.87
CA THR A 269 9.24 27.82 -16.10
C THR A 269 10.76 27.87 -16.03
N GLY A 270 11.46 26.77 -16.41
CA GLY A 270 12.91 26.64 -16.27
C GLY A 270 13.40 26.55 -14.81
N ARG A 271 12.50 26.43 -13.84
CA ARG A 271 12.82 26.38 -12.40
C ARG A 271 12.76 24.98 -11.83
N PHE A 272 12.07 24.07 -12.47
CA PHE A 272 11.80 22.71 -12.02
C PHE A 272 12.24 21.70 -13.06
N ARG A 273 12.79 20.59 -12.60
CA ARG A 273 13.09 19.41 -13.41
C ARG A 273 12.33 18.23 -12.84
N ILE A 274 11.60 17.52 -13.68
CA ILE A 274 10.80 16.34 -13.31
C ILE A 274 11.54 15.09 -13.74
N THR A 275 11.74 14.17 -12.79
CA THR A 275 12.37 12.87 -13.06
C THR A 275 11.40 11.75 -12.67
N ARG A 276 11.15 10.83 -13.59
CA ARG A 276 10.36 9.63 -13.34
C ARG A 276 11.29 8.43 -13.22
N PRO A 277 11.13 7.56 -12.22
CA PRO A 277 11.81 6.27 -12.21
C PRO A 277 11.49 5.50 -13.50
N PRO A 278 12.42 4.71 -14.07
CA PRO A 278 12.24 4.04 -15.35
C PRO A 278 10.97 3.16 -15.44
N ARG A 279 10.62 2.50 -14.34
CA ARG A 279 9.40 1.71 -14.16
C ARG A 279 8.54 2.23 -13.01
N GLY A 280 8.60 3.53 -12.76
CA GLY A 280 7.84 4.16 -11.68
C GLY A 280 6.34 4.14 -11.94
N THR A 281 5.55 3.89 -10.91
CA THR A 281 4.10 3.96 -10.97
C THR A 281 3.58 5.30 -10.48
N SER A 282 3.62 5.55 -9.19
CA SER A 282 2.95 6.68 -8.55
C SER A 282 3.90 7.75 -8.00
N ARG A 283 5.21 7.51 -8.01
CA ARG A 283 6.19 8.47 -7.48
C ARG A 283 6.97 9.16 -8.59
N VAL A 284 7.09 10.49 -8.46
CA VAL A 284 7.85 11.36 -9.35
C VAL A 284 8.75 12.25 -8.51
N LEU A 285 9.96 12.54 -8.98
CA LEU A 285 10.86 13.44 -8.30
C LEU A 285 10.84 14.81 -8.99
N MET A 286 10.66 15.85 -8.19
CA MET A 286 10.71 17.25 -8.64
C MET A 286 11.94 17.94 -8.05
N ASP A 287 12.89 18.26 -8.90
CA ASP A 287 14.11 18.96 -8.50
C ASP A 287 14.00 20.46 -8.74
N SER A 288 14.43 21.25 -7.75
CA SER A 288 14.47 22.70 -7.81
C SER A 288 15.58 23.24 -6.90
N PRO A 289 16.83 23.26 -7.39
CA PRO A 289 18.01 23.54 -6.56
C PRO A 289 18.06 24.99 -6.03
N LYS A 290 17.25 25.89 -6.56
CA LYS A 290 17.20 27.31 -6.17
C LYS A 290 16.09 27.63 -5.16
N VAL A 291 15.32 26.65 -4.74
CA VAL A 291 14.18 26.82 -3.84
C VAL A 291 14.56 26.43 -2.42
N ASP A 292 14.31 27.33 -1.48
CA ASP A 292 14.31 27.00 -0.05
C ASP A 292 13.17 26.01 0.23
N ALA A 293 13.50 24.77 0.56
CA ALA A 293 12.56 23.68 0.68
C ALA A 293 11.52 23.93 1.79
N ALA A 294 11.96 24.44 2.94
CA ALA A 294 11.06 24.67 4.08
C ALA A 294 10.02 25.74 3.76
N ARG A 295 10.49 26.87 3.23
CA ARG A 295 9.63 27.99 2.83
C ARG A 295 8.70 27.60 1.68
N PHE A 296 9.15 26.74 0.77
CA PHE A 296 8.33 26.28 -0.35
C PHE A 296 7.17 25.39 0.15
N VAL A 297 7.48 24.40 1.00
CA VAL A 297 6.45 23.52 1.60
C VAL A 297 5.47 24.30 2.43
N GLU A 298 5.93 25.26 3.25
CA GLU A 298 5.06 26.13 4.05
C GLU A 298 4.09 26.96 3.19
N ARG A 299 4.58 27.54 2.11
CA ARG A 299 3.73 28.34 1.20
C ARG A 299 2.72 27.49 0.45
N LEU A 300 3.10 26.26 0.03
CA LEU A 300 2.16 25.32 -0.57
C LEU A 300 1.08 24.89 0.43
N ALA A 301 1.45 24.62 1.67
CA ALA A 301 0.50 24.26 2.72
C ALA A 301 -0.54 25.36 2.98
N ALA A 302 -0.14 26.64 2.90
CA ALA A 302 -1.07 27.78 3.00
C ALA A 302 -2.11 27.81 1.87
N GLU A 303 -1.81 27.20 0.72
CA GLU A 303 -2.72 27.06 -0.43
C GLU A 303 -3.42 25.69 -0.46
N SER A 304 -3.44 24.95 0.67
CA SER A 304 -4.00 23.59 0.77
C SER A 304 -3.32 22.57 -0.15
N ILE A 305 -2.03 22.75 -0.44
CA ILE A 305 -1.21 21.82 -1.20
C ILE A 305 -0.17 21.22 -0.25
N HIS A 306 -0.27 19.92 0.00
CA HIS A 306 0.60 19.20 0.93
C HIS A 306 1.73 18.49 0.17
N LEU A 307 2.96 18.88 0.47
CA LEU A 307 4.19 18.32 -0.08
C LEU A 307 5.15 17.97 1.06
N GLY A 308 5.72 16.77 1.02
CA GLY A 308 6.69 16.31 2.02
C GLY A 308 8.03 17.04 1.92
N MET A 309 8.61 17.28 3.10
CA MET A 309 10.00 17.74 3.14
C MET A 309 10.94 16.64 2.61
N PRO A 310 11.87 16.99 1.72
CA PRO A 310 12.91 16.04 1.33
C PRO A 310 13.76 15.62 2.55
N PRO A 311 14.18 14.35 2.65
CA PRO A 311 15.01 13.88 3.77
C PRO A 311 16.32 14.66 3.95
N SER A 312 16.88 15.15 2.86
CA SER A 312 18.11 15.99 2.87
C SER A 312 17.87 17.44 3.29
N GLY A 313 16.61 17.86 3.46
CA GLY A 313 16.25 19.27 3.63
C GLY A 313 16.36 20.13 2.37
N ALA A 314 16.71 19.53 1.23
CA ALA A 314 16.84 20.17 -0.07
C ALA A 314 16.22 19.26 -1.17
N SER A 315 15.95 19.83 -2.37
CA SER A 315 15.43 19.04 -3.50
C SER A 315 16.29 17.78 -3.78
N PRO A 316 15.76 16.71 -4.38
CA PRO A 316 14.43 16.66 -4.99
C PRO A 316 13.29 16.39 -3.99
N PHE A 317 12.11 16.94 -4.31
CA PHE A 317 10.86 16.60 -3.65
C PHE A 317 10.26 15.34 -4.26
N ALA A 318 9.73 14.45 -3.44
CA ALA A 318 8.97 13.31 -3.93
C ALA A 318 7.49 13.68 -4.03
N LEU A 319 6.93 13.55 -5.23
CA LEU A 319 5.52 13.78 -5.51
C LEU A 319 4.83 12.42 -5.64
N GLN A 320 3.81 12.20 -4.82
CA GLN A 320 2.97 11.02 -4.90
C GLN A 320 1.74 11.33 -5.75
N ILE A 321 1.55 10.58 -6.84
CA ILE A 321 0.35 10.66 -7.68
C ILE A 321 -0.61 9.57 -7.23
N ASN A 322 -1.83 9.96 -6.88
CA ASN A 322 -2.88 9.05 -6.44
C ASN A 322 -4.22 9.37 -7.12
N ALA A 323 -5.20 8.50 -6.93
CA ALA A 323 -6.51 8.61 -7.58
C ALA A 323 -7.48 9.59 -6.89
N THR A 324 -7.05 10.24 -5.80
CA THR A 324 -7.90 11.10 -4.96
C THR A 324 -7.36 12.50 -4.85
#